data_cef595103d2f72f11b6d9cb383a8ed37
#
_entry.id   cef595103d2f72f11b6d9cb383a8ed37
#
_cell.length_a   1.000
_cell.length_b   1.000
_cell.length_c   1.000
_cell.angle_alpha   90.00
_cell.angle_beta   90.00
_cell.angle_gamma   90.00
#
_symmetry.space_group_name_H-M   'P 1'
#
loop_
_entity.id
_entity.type
_entity.pdbx_description
1 polymer ?
#
loop_
_entity_poly.entity_id
_entity_poly.type
_entity_poly.pdbx_seq_one_letter_code
_entity_poly.pdbx_strand_id
1 'polypeptide(L)'
;MKKRISVSVAAVATLSATVLSAPSSTAQDTPKDPADTWPSSNVRTTAPGSVAANKITPAMKREISRVVDTGRRAATRVTPSSSARALAGAQIRCATFESQRYCLRYGWTKRTAADLQRDLVQREARAKVAGHKSGDASILDSLRTHARMAPRAQVRADRAELRQAARATAKVLDLRHDIDGTPYPKGFFARHSEVERPAASASKRRYPKRYYVMNWRHTRQQNRSYWCGPTTMQLIAWGWHGGKKPKTQKTWARRLGTTTSGTSIGQMVRGVNKYTGYDKKRFAGRYIVLDISGYKYGKWLRLHKRHYSKYRAPIVTHPVLKARYFDYMQGWSGSGHFQVGRGYNNRGKNPATIGLFEPYNPRRFNSSAPYVARLQYHRAYQGFLANKAHPQQNIGV
;
A
#
# COMPACT_ATOMS: atom_id res chain seq x y z
N MET A 1 62.27 56.62 -8.42
CA MET A 1 61.44 55.44 -8.22
C MET A 1 60.24 55.46 -9.16
N LYS A 2 60.30 54.72 -10.27
CA LYS A 2 59.22 54.68 -11.29
C LYS A 2 58.40 53.39 -11.08
N LYS A 3 57.11 53.54 -10.72
CA LYS A 3 56.17 52.43 -10.65
C LYS A 3 55.66 52.11 -12.07
N ARG A 4 55.86 50.87 -12.49
CA ARG A 4 55.24 50.31 -13.72
C ARG A 4 53.86 49.78 -13.36
N ILE A 5 52.86 50.22 -14.10
CA ILE A 5 51.49 49.73 -14.06
C ILE A 5 51.39 48.70 -15.17
N SER A 6 51.12 47.43 -14.79
CA SER A 6 50.83 46.36 -15.74
C SER A 6 49.31 46.30 -15.97
N VAL A 7 48.90 46.46 -17.23
CA VAL A 7 47.50 46.31 -17.67
C VAL A 7 47.33 44.85 -18.12
N SER A 8 46.46 44.11 -17.44
CA SER A 8 46.06 42.76 -17.86
C SER A 8 44.82 42.86 -18.76
N VAL A 9 44.98 42.40 -19.98
CA VAL A 9 43.90 42.26 -20.93
C VAL A 9 43.16 40.94 -20.63
N ALA A 10 41.90 41.02 -20.26
CA ALA A 10 41.04 39.88 -20.09
C ALA A 10 40.43 39.49 -21.45
N ALA A 11 40.76 38.31 -21.94
CA ALA A 11 40.12 37.72 -23.10
C ALA A 11 38.72 37.19 -22.75
N VAL A 12 37.69 37.75 -23.34
CA VAL A 12 36.31 37.26 -23.23
C VAL A 12 36.14 36.12 -24.24
N ALA A 13 36.07 34.87 -23.71
CA ALA A 13 35.71 33.71 -24.52
C ALA A 13 34.19 33.62 -24.59
N THR A 14 33.63 33.91 -25.76
CA THR A 14 32.22 33.65 -26.09
C THR A 14 31.99 32.16 -26.24
N LEU A 15 31.37 31.53 -25.23
CA LEU A 15 30.87 30.16 -25.33
C LEU A 15 29.55 30.17 -26.12
N SER A 16 29.61 29.73 -27.38
CA SER A 16 28.43 29.44 -28.18
C SER A 16 27.78 28.15 -27.61
N ALA A 17 26.66 28.32 -26.92
CA ALA A 17 25.84 27.20 -26.45
C ALA A 17 25.11 26.56 -27.65
N THR A 18 25.66 25.51 -28.20
CA THR A 18 24.93 24.61 -29.10
C THR A 18 23.84 23.92 -28.27
N VAL A 19 22.60 24.31 -28.48
CA VAL A 19 21.43 23.60 -27.97
C VAL A 19 21.35 22.24 -28.69
N LEU A 20 21.94 21.21 -28.10
CA LEU A 20 21.71 19.84 -28.50
C LEU A 20 20.26 19.50 -28.10
N SER A 21 19.36 19.52 -29.09
CA SER A 21 18.04 18.94 -28.99
C SER A 21 18.20 17.47 -28.61
N ALA A 22 17.82 17.13 -27.38
CA ALA A 22 17.78 15.76 -26.93
C ALA A 22 16.84 14.97 -27.86
N PRO A 23 17.26 13.83 -28.40
CA PRO A 23 16.38 13.00 -29.21
C PRO A 23 15.17 12.60 -28.35
N SER A 24 13.98 12.88 -28.88
CA SER A 24 12.71 12.38 -28.33
C SER A 24 12.86 10.88 -28.16
N SER A 25 12.96 10.41 -26.91
CA SER A 25 13.03 8.98 -26.62
C SER A 25 11.71 8.37 -27.10
N THR A 26 11.74 7.80 -28.31
CA THR A 26 10.74 6.86 -28.75
C THR A 26 10.62 5.81 -27.66
N ALA A 27 9.45 5.72 -27.04
CA ALA A 27 9.15 4.67 -26.10
C ALA A 27 9.45 3.36 -26.80
N GLN A 28 10.52 2.66 -26.37
CA GLN A 28 10.77 1.31 -26.84
C GLN A 28 9.51 0.51 -26.55
N ASP A 29 8.81 0.12 -27.62
CA ASP A 29 7.71 -0.82 -27.54
C ASP A 29 8.22 -2.10 -26.90
N THR A 30 7.96 -2.26 -25.61
CA THR A 30 8.09 -3.58 -25.00
C THR A 30 7.19 -4.52 -25.80
N PRO A 31 7.64 -5.74 -26.13
CA PRO A 31 6.86 -6.67 -26.93
C PRO A 31 5.42 -6.70 -26.43
N LYS A 32 4.46 -6.52 -27.31
CA LYS A 32 3.03 -6.63 -27.00
C LYS A 32 2.82 -8.03 -26.45
N ASP A 33 2.68 -8.16 -25.13
CA ASP A 33 2.19 -9.39 -24.55
C ASP A 33 0.77 -9.60 -25.09
N PRO A 34 0.51 -10.67 -25.90
CA PRO A 34 -0.83 -10.97 -26.42
C PRO A 34 -1.87 -11.11 -25.30
N ALA A 35 -1.40 -11.17 -24.06
CA ALA A 35 -2.21 -11.26 -22.85
C ALA A 35 -2.82 -9.94 -22.39
N ASP A 36 -2.49 -8.81 -22.96
CA ASP A 36 -2.94 -7.48 -22.51
C ASP A 36 -4.29 -7.02 -23.10
N THR A 37 -5.06 -7.92 -23.69
CA THR A 37 -6.44 -7.59 -24.04
C THR A 37 -7.24 -7.33 -22.76
N TRP A 38 -7.62 -6.08 -22.55
CA TRP A 38 -8.57 -5.64 -21.53
C TRP A 38 -9.84 -6.50 -21.64
N PRO A 39 -10.35 -7.07 -20.56
CA PRO A 39 -11.67 -7.66 -20.61
C PRO A 39 -12.63 -6.54 -20.97
N SER A 40 -13.27 -6.65 -22.13
CA SER A 40 -14.37 -5.75 -22.51
C SER A 40 -15.32 -5.65 -21.33
N SER A 41 -15.81 -4.44 -21.06
CA SER A 41 -16.71 -4.08 -19.95
C SER A 41 -18.03 -4.87 -19.90
N ASN A 42 -18.23 -5.84 -20.78
CA ASN A 42 -19.46 -6.59 -21.00
C ASN A 42 -19.55 -7.95 -20.30
N VAL A 43 -18.56 -8.38 -19.52
CA VAL A 43 -18.77 -9.55 -18.68
C VAL A 43 -19.55 -9.12 -17.45
N ARG A 44 -20.87 -9.06 -17.59
CA ARG A 44 -21.83 -9.09 -16.48
C ARG A 44 -21.75 -10.46 -15.80
N THR A 45 -20.69 -10.72 -15.09
CA THR A 45 -20.75 -11.73 -14.05
C THR A 45 -21.33 -11.04 -12.84
N THR A 46 -22.54 -11.42 -12.45
CA THR A 46 -23.10 -11.13 -11.13
C THR A 46 -22.01 -11.42 -10.11
N ALA A 47 -21.46 -10.38 -9.49
CA ALA A 47 -20.42 -10.54 -8.49
C ALA A 47 -21.08 -11.15 -7.24
N PRO A 48 -20.78 -12.39 -6.87
CA PRO A 48 -21.29 -12.91 -5.62
C PRO A 48 -20.55 -12.21 -4.48
N GLY A 49 -21.30 -11.54 -3.60
CA GLY A 49 -20.82 -11.12 -2.30
C GLY A 49 -19.88 -9.92 -2.33
N SER A 50 -20.44 -8.77 -2.69
CA SER A 50 -19.83 -7.48 -2.38
C SER A 50 -19.93 -7.24 -0.87
N VAL A 51 -18.80 -7.08 -0.20
CA VAL A 51 -18.80 -6.87 1.25
C VAL A 51 -19.23 -5.45 1.58
N ALA A 52 -20.45 -5.29 2.09
CA ALA A 52 -20.89 -4.03 2.66
C ALA A 52 -20.08 -3.71 3.93
N ALA A 53 -19.89 -2.41 4.20
CA ALA A 53 -19.47 -2.01 5.53
C ALA A 53 -20.55 -2.45 6.54
N ASN A 54 -20.15 -3.20 7.55
CA ASN A 54 -21.08 -3.61 8.60
C ASN A 54 -21.40 -2.46 9.56
N LYS A 55 -22.53 -2.54 10.22
CA LYS A 55 -22.92 -1.64 11.32
C LYS A 55 -21.97 -1.80 12.52
N ILE A 56 -21.80 -0.76 13.29
CA ILE A 56 -21.06 -0.79 14.56
C ILE A 56 -22.03 -1.17 15.67
N THR A 57 -21.87 -2.37 16.22
CA THR A 57 -22.71 -2.86 17.32
C THR A 57 -22.41 -2.15 18.64
N PRO A 58 -23.30 -2.24 19.65
CA PRO A 58 -23.00 -1.73 21.00
C PRO A 58 -21.71 -2.29 21.60
N ALA A 59 -21.45 -3.60 21.42
CA ALA A 59 -20.21 -4.22 21.88
C ALA A 59 -18.97 -3.60 21.20
N MET A 60 -19.00 -3.37 19.88
CA MET A 60 -17.92 -2.69 19.18
C MET A 60 -17.73 -1.25 19.66
N LYS A 61 -18.81 -0.53 19.99
CA LYS A 61 -18.73 0.84 20.55
C LYS A 61 -18.01 0.84 21.90
N ARG A 62 -18.35 -0.11 22.79
CA ARG A 62 -17.65 -0.27 24.08
C ARG A 62 -16.17 -0.56 23.90
N GLU A 63 -15.82 -1.47 22.99
CA GLU A 63 -14.44 -1.81 22.71
C GLU A 63 -13.63 -0.65 22.14
N ILE A 64 -14.22 0.16 21.25
CA ILE A 64 -13.62 1.41 20.77
C ILE A 64 -13.33 2.34 21.92
N SER A 65 -14.30 2.56 22.81
CA SER A 65 -14.15 3.44 23.99
C SER A 65 -13.04 2.94 24.91
N ARG A 66 -13.02 1.64 25.23
CA ARG A 66 -11.98 1.00 26.04
C ARG A 66 -10.57 1.31 25.52
N VAL A 67 -10.33 1.08 24.22
CA VAL A 67 -9.00 1.27 23.59
C VAL A 67 -8.62 2.76 23.54
N VAL A 68 -9.58 3.63 23.23
CA VAL A 68 -9.37 5.09 23.19
C VAL A 68 -9.05 5.63 24.58
N ASP A 69 -9.78 5.23 25.61
CA ASP A 69 -9.59 5.71 27.00
C ASP A 69 -8.25 5.21 27.58
N THR A 70 -7.86 3.97 27.28
CA THR A 70 -6.53 3.48 27.60
C THR A 70 -5.45 4.34 26.94
N GLY A 71 -5.67 4.74 25.68
CA GLY A 71 -4.75 5.61 24.94
C GLY A 71 -4.64 7.02 25.49
N ARG A 72 -5.75 7.58 25.93
CA ARG A 72 -5.78 8.93 26.53
C ARG A 72 -4.86 9.00 27.76
N ARG A 73 -4.88 7.97 28.61
CA ARG A 73 -4.00 7.89 29.79
C ARG A 73 -2.51 7.68 29.43
N ALA A 74 -2.22 7.03 28.30
CA ALA A 74 -0.85 6.77 27.86
C ALA A 74 -0.26 7.93 27.04
N ALA A 75 -1.09 8.71 26.36
CA ALA A 75 -0.67 9.77 25.44
C ALA A 75 0.15 10.89 26.11
N THR A 76 -0.08 11.16 27.39
CA THR A 76 0.65 12.17 28.16
C THR A 76 2.08 11.74 28.52
N ARG A 77 2.44 10.48 28.30
CA ARG A 77 3.72 9.89 28.71
C ARG A 77 4.80 9.87 27.63
N VAL A 78 4.45 10.25 26.38
CA VAL A 78 5.37 10.17 25.25
C VAL A 78 5.36 11.42 24.40
N THR A 79 6.53 11.78 23.92
CA THR A 79 6.77 12.86 22.96
C THR A 79 7.27 12.31 21.62
N PRO A 80 7.32 13.09 20.54
CA PRO A 80 7.87 12.64 19.27
C PRO A 80 9.34 12.18 19.35
N SER A 81 10.09 12.67 20.31
CA SER A 81 11.49 12.31 20.58
C SER A 81 11.66 11.06 21.45
N SER A 82 10.58 10.56 22.06
CA SER A 82 10.62 9.34 22.86
C SER A 82 11.16 8.14 22.08
N SER A 83 11.77 7.19 22.79
CA SER A 83 12.32 5.97 22.18
C SER A 83 11.26 5.16 21.44
N ALA A 84 11.67 4.35 20.46
CA ALA A 84 10.75 3.46 19.72
C ALA A 84 9.96 2.56 20.66
N ARG A 85 10.59 2.07 21.75
CA ARG A 85 9.94 1.23 22.77
C ARG A 85 8.85 2.02 23.51
N ALA A 86 9.14 3.24 23.95
CA ALA A 86 8.17 4.08 24.66
C ALA A 86 6.98 4.45 23.77
N LEU A 87 7.23 4.87 22.52
CA LEU A 87 6.20 5.18 21.54
C LEU A 87 5.33 3.94 21.20
N ALA A 88 5.97 2.78 21.02
CA ALA A 88 5.27 1.54 20.75
C ALA A 88 4.36 1.15 21.92
N GLY A 89 4.89 1.14 23.14
CA GLY A 89 4.16 0.79 24.36
C GLY A 89 2.95 1.69 24.61
N ALA A 90 3.10 3.01 24.38
CA ALA A 90 2.03 3.96 24.59
C ALA A 90 0.95 3.94 23.48
N GLN A 91 1.31 3.67 22.25
CA GLN A 91 0.42 3.93 21.11
C GLN A 91 -0.04 2.68 20.35
N ILE A 92 0.69 1.53 20.41
CA ILE A 92 0.23 0.29 19.79
C ILE A 92 -0.75 -0.40 20.74
N ARG A 93 -2.02 -0.21 20.46
CA ARG A 93 -3.15 -0.77 21.20
C ARG A 93 -4.07 -1.47 20.24
N CYS A 94 -4.64 -2.59 20.66
CA CYS A 94 -5.50 -3.40 19.83
C CYS A 94 -6.92 -3.45 20.36
N ALA A 95 -7.87 -3.45 19.44
CA ALA A 95 -9.28 -3.76 19.64
C ALA A 95 -9.60 -5.13 19.06
N THR A 96 -10.63 -5.77 19.62
CA THR A 96 -11.18 -7.01 19.07
C THR A 96 -12.61 -6.78 18.60
N PHE A 97 -12.87 -6.96 17.32
CA PHE A 97 -14.20 -6.84 16.72
C PHE A 97 -14.59 -8.20 16.14
N GLU A 98 -15.69 -8.79 16.63
CA GLU A 98 -16.17 -10.10 16.18
C GLU A 98 -15.01 -11.14 16.12
N SER A 99 -14.26 -11.27 17.21
CA SER A 99 -13.10 -12.14 17.36
C SER A 99 -11.93 -11.82 16.42
N GLN A 100 -11.97 -10.70 15.69
CA GLN A 100 -10.90 -10.26 14.81
C GLN A 100 -10.12 -9.11 15.45
N ARG A 101 -8.78 -9.24 15.50
CA ARG A 101 -7.92 -8.22 16.12
C ARG A 101 -7.52 -7.15 15.11
N TYR A 102 -7.69 -5.91 15.52
CA TYR A 102 -7.22 -4.72 14.85
C TYR A 102 -6.31 -3.92 15.77
N CYS A 103 -5.11 -3.59 15.33
CA CYS A 103 -4.19 -2.78 16.11
C CYS A 103 -3.98 -1.42 15.43
N LEU A 104 -4.12 -0.35 16.20
CA LEU A 104 -3.94 1.02 15.73
C LEU A 104 -2.62 1.17 14.98
N ARG A 105 -2.64 1.78 13.81
CA ARG A 105 -1.54 2.02 12.86
C ARG A 105 -0.95 0.77 12.20
N TYR A 106 -1.25 -0.43 12.70
CA TYR A 106 -0.85 -1.70 12.08
C TYR A 106 -1.90 -2.32 11.16
N GLY A 107 -3.18 -2.12 11.49
CA GLY A 107 -4.27 -2.76 10.77
C GLY A 107 -4.70 -4.09 11.37
N TRP A 108 -5.30 -4.94 10.52
CA TRP A 108 -5.83 -6.24 10.91
C TRP A 108 -4.73 -7.29 11.01
N THR A 109 -4.56 -7.90 12.17
CA THR A 109 -3.48 -8.84 12.47
C THR A 109 -3.96 -9.99 13.37
N LYS A 110 -3.24 -11.10 13.37
CA LYS A 110 -3.39 -12.18 14.35
C LYS A 110 -2.44 -12.03 15.54
N ARG A 111 -1.48 -11.11 15.43
CA ARG A 111 -0.43 -10.87 16.44
C ARG A 111 -0.97 -10.06 17.61
N THR A 112 -0.37 -10.20 18.79
CA THR A 112 -0.71 -9.40 19.98
C THR A 112 -0.07 -8.01 19.92
N ALA A 113 -0.54 -7.06 20.75
CA ALA A 113 0.11 -5.75 20.86
C ALA A 113 1.57 -5.90 21.31
N ALA A 114 1.84 -6.79 22.27
CA ALA A 114 3.19 -7.05 22.75
C ALA A 114 4.12 -7.60 21.64
N ASP A 115 3.63 -8.51 20.80
CA ASP A 115 4.41 -9.01 19.67
C ASP A 115 4.74 -7.90 18.67
N LEU A 116 3.78 -7.04 18.36
CA LEU A 116 3.98 -5.92 17.45
C LEU A 116 4.96 -4.88 18.01
N GLN A 117 4.87 -4.60 19.31
CA GLN A 117 5.78 -3.68 20.01
C GLN A 117 7.23 -4.20 19.98
N ARG A 118 7.44 -5.48 20.34
CA ARG A 118 8.77 -6.12 20.28
C ARG A 118 9.36 -6.11 18.87
N ASP A 119 8.54 -6.51 17.89
CA ASP A 119 8.96 -6.57 16.49
C ASP A 119 9.31 -5.19 15.92
N LEU A 120 8.53 -4.16 16.24
CA LEU A 120 8.85 -2.79 15.83
C LEU A 120 10.23 -2.37 16.34
N VAL A 121 10.50 -2.54 17.64
CA VAL A 121 11.78 -2.15 18.25
C VAL A 121 12.95 -2.87 17.59
N GLN A 122 12.84 -4.19 17.36
CA GLN A 122 13.88 -4.98 16.72
C GLN A 122 14.14 -4.57 15.26
N ARG A 123 13.06 -4.28 14.51
CA ARG A 123 13.17 -3.91 13.09
C ARG A 123 13.70 -2.52 12.89
N GLU A 124 13.31 -1.56 13.73
CA GLU A 124 13.85 -0.20 13.70
C GLU A 124 15.35 -0.19 14.03
N ALA A 125 15.82 -1.02 14.97
CA ALA A 125 17.24 -1.19 15.23
C ALA A 125 18.00 -1.69 13.99
N ARG A 126 17.46 -2.67 13.27
CA ARG A 126 18.04 -3.19 12.02
C ARG A 126 17.98 -2.16 10.87
N ALA A 127 16.91 -1.39 10.76
CA ALA A 127 16.76 -0.38 9.71
C ALA A 127 17.75 0.77 9.85
N LYS A 128 18.08 1.17 11.08
CA LYS A 128 19.13 2.18 11.36
C LYS A 128 20.50 1.76 10.82
N VAL A 129 20.84 0.48 10.94
CA VAL A 129 22.11 -0.07 10.43
C VAL A 129 22.14 -0.07 8.89
N ALA A 130 20.98 -0.20 8.23
CA ALA A 130 20.89 -0.31 6.78
C ALA A 130 20.90 1.03 6.02
N GLY A 131 20.76 2.17 6.69
CA GLY A 131 20.93 3.52 6.11
C GLY A 131 19.95 3.94 5.00
N HIS A 132 18.85 3.23 4.78
CA HIS A 132 17.99 3.43 3.61
C HIS A 132 16.81 4.35 3.85
N LYS A 133 16.71 5.42 3.06
CA LYS A 133 15.50 6.25 2.96
C LYS A 133 14.52 5.59 1.97
N SER A 134 13.35 5.21 2.46
CA SER A 134 12.27 4.66 1.62
C SER A 134 11.18 5.69 1.34
N GLY A 135 10.39 5.43 0.32
CA GLY A 135 9.21 6.25 0.01
C GLY A 135 7.97 5.90 0.85
N ASP A 136 8.05 4.87 1.68
CA ASP A 136 7.04 4.52 2.68
C ASP A 136 7.42 5.04 4.07
N ALA A 137 6.50 5.69 4.74
CA ALA A 137 6.68 6.07 6.13
C ALA A 137 6.54 4.84 7.02
N SER A 138 7.51 4.63 7.90
CA SER A 138 7.51 3.51 8.85
C SER A 138 6.36 3.63 9.86
N ILE A 139 6.09 2.53 10.56
CA ILE A 139 5.18 2.56 11.72
C ILE A 139 5.67 3.56 12.75
N LEU A 140 6.99 3.61 13.00
CA LEU A 140 7.57 4.56 13.95
C LEU A 140 7.34 6.01 13.53
N ASP A 141 7.47 6.34 12.23
CA ASP A 141 7.12 7.68 11.73
C ASP A 141 5.65 8.02 11.97
N SER A 142 4.77 7.04 11.80
CA SER A 142 3.33 7.18 12.09
C SER A 142 3.08 7.42 13.59
N LEU A 143 3.80 6.72 14.48
CA LEU A 143 3.71 6.93 15.92
C LEU A 143 4.25 8.31 16.33
N ARG A 144 5.37 8.74 15.78
CA ARG A 144 5.92 10.09 16.00
C ARG A 144 4.98 11.18 15.50
N THR A 145 4.41 10.98 14.32
CA THR A 145 3.43 11.93 13.77
C THR A 145 2.20 12.05 14.68
N HIS A 146 1.71 10.93 15.20
CA HIS A 146 0.60 10.94 16.14
C HIS A 146 0.98 11.61 17.47
N ALA A 147 2.19 11.39 17.99
CA ALA A 147 2.68 12.04 19.22
C ALA A 147 2.83 13.57 19.09
N ARG A 148 2.95 14.10 17.85
CA ARG A 148 2.95 15.57 17.61
C ARG A 148 1.56 16.19 17.68
N MET A 149 0.49 15.40 17.64
CA MET A 149 -0.87 15.93 17.68
C MET A 149 -1.23 16.37 19.11
N ALA A 150 -2.03 17.40 19.23
CA ALA A 150 -2.65 17.75 20.53
C ALA A 150 -3.46 16.54 21.08
N PRO A 151 -3.53 16.34 22.39
CA PRO A 151 -4.18 15.16 23.01
C PRO A 151 -5.61 14.90 22.53
N ARG A 152 -6.42 15.95 22.40
CA ARG A 152 -7.79 15.84 21.86
C ARG A 152 -7.80 15.38 20.39
N ALA A 153 -6.80 15.76 19.59
CA ALA A 153 -6.68 15.34 18.20
C ALA A 153 -6.22 13.86 18.10
N GLN A 154 -5.33 13.39 18.98
CA GLN A 154 -4.94 11.99 19.09
C GLN A 154 -6.16 11.11 19.38
N VAL A 155 -6.98 11.47 20.38
CA VAL A 155 -8.22 10.76 20.76
C VAL A 155 -9.19 10.71 19.58
N ARG A 156 -9.38 11.82 18.86
CA ARG A 156 -10.24 11.83 17.67
C ARG A 156 -9.71 10.93 16.56
N ALA A 157 -8.41 10.94 16.30
CA ALA A 157 -7.76 10.13 15.29
C ALA A 157 -7.89 8.63 15.61
N ASP A 158 -7.60 8.23 16.84
CA ASP A 158 -7.72 6.83 17.29
C ASP A 158 -9.17 6.34 17.20
N ARG A 159 -10.13 7.14 17.66
CA ARG A 159 -11.55 6.80 17.56
C ARG A 159 -12.03 6.67 16.12
N ALA A 160 -11.58 7.56 15.24
CA ALA A 160 -11.92 7.51 13.81
C ALA A 160 -11.34 6.26 13.14
N GLU A 161 -10.08 5.91 13.42
CA GLU A 161 -9.41 4.72 12.90
C GLU A 161 -10.12 3.44 13.37
N LEU A 162 -10.42 3.32 14.67
CA LEU A 162 -11.13 2.18 15.24
C LEU A 162 -12.57 2.04 14.71
N ARG A 163 -13.29 3.16 14.51
CA ARG A 163 -14.61 3.13 13.88
C ARG A 163 -14.55 2.61 12.43
N GLN A 164 -13.52 3.00 11.68
CA GLN A 164 -13.33 2.49 10.33
C GLN A 164 -13.02 1.00 10.34
N ALA A 165 -12.17 0.54 11.27
CA ALA A 165 -11.90 -0.87 11.45
C ALA A 165 -13.18 -1.64 11.81
N ALA A 166 -13.92 -1.20 12.83
CA ALA A 166 -15.17 -1.85 13.22
C ALA A 166 -16.16 -2.02 12.05
N ARG A 167 -16.25 -1.03 11.15
CA ARG A 167 -17.09 -1.12 9.93
C ARG A 167 -16.55 -2.07 8.87
N ALA A 168 -15.29 -2.47 8.95
CA ALA A 168 -14.64 -3.38 8.00
C ALA A 168 -14.54 -4.82 8.54
N THR A 169 -15.12 -5.12 9.68
CA THR A 169 -15.01 -6.44 10.33
C THR A 169 -15.56 -7.55 9.45
N ALA A 170 -16.71 -7.33 8.80
CA ALA A 170 -17.32 -8.31 7.89
C ALA A 170 -16.37 -8.65 6.72
N LYS A 171 -15.71 -7.65 6.14
CA LYS A 171 -14.72 -7.88 5.07
C LYS A 171 -13.56 -8.74 5.54
N VAL A 172 -13.04 -8.48 6.74
CA VAL A 172 -11.93 -9.26 7.30
C VAL A 172 -12.33 -10.71 7.54
N LEU A 173 -13.52 -10.93 8.09
CA LEU A 173 -14.09 -12.27 8.29
C LEU A 173 -14.27 -12.98 6.96
N ASP A 174 -14.83 -12.33 5.96
CA ASP A 174 -15.03 -12.87 4.62
C ASP A 174 -13.69 -13.23 3.94
N LEU A 175 -12.67 -12.36 4.07
CA LEU A 175 -11.33 -12.67 3.56
C LEU A 175 -10.70 -13.87 4.28
N ARG A 176 -10.77 -13.90 5.62
CA ARG A 176 -10.19 -14.99 6.41
C ARG A 176 -10.95 -16.30 6.23
N HIS A 177 -12.27 -16.24 6.07
CA HIS A 177 -13.07 -17.41 5.74
C HIS A 177 -12.64 -18.02 4.39
N ASP A 178 -12.55 -17.20 3.34
CA ASP A 178 -12.18 -17.69 2.01
C ASP A 178 -10.72 -18.13 1.87
N ILE A 179 -9.81 -17.48 2.59
CA ILE A 179 -8.36 -17.72 2.44
C ILE A 179 -7.86 -18.75 3.45
N ASP A 180 -8.34 -18.69 4.68
CA ASP A 180 -7.86 -19.49 5.81
C ASP A 180 -8.87 -20.56 6.27
N GLY A 181 -10.10 -20.55 5.77
CA GLY A 181 -11.18 -21.39 6.30
C GLY A 181 -11.65 -20.95 7.68
N THR A 182 -11.30 -19.74 8.15
CA THR A 182 -11.72 -19.24 9.47
C THR A 182 -13.25 -19.18 9.55
N PRO A 183 -13.91 -19.83 10.52
CA PRO A 183 -15.36 -19.78 10.63
C PRO A 183 -15.82 -18.38 11.05
N TYR A 184 -17.05 -18.04 10.66
CA TYR A 184 -17.70 -16.84 11.20
C TYR A 184 -18.05 -17.06 12.68
N PRO A 185 -17.90 -16.05 13.53
CA PRO A 185 -18.31 -16.14 14.93
C PRO A 185 -19.79 -16.52 15.09
N LYS A 186 -20.12 -17.33 16.11
CA LYS A 186 -21.51 -17.70 16.40
C LYS A 186 -22.39 -16.45 16.50
N GLY A 187 -23.52 -16.45 15.83
CA GLY A 187 -24.47 -15.35 15.82
C GLY A 187 -24.02 -14.09 15.05
N PHE A 188 -22.91 -14.15 14.28
CA PHE A 188 -22.41 -13.01 13.53
C PHE A 188 -23.46 -12.41 12.61
N PHE A 189 -24.12 -13.23 11.78
CA PHE A 189 -25.13 -12.75 10.83
C PHE A 189 -26.42 -12.27 11.49
N ALA A 190 -26.71 -12.70 12.73
CA ALA A 190 -27.81 -12.13 13.52
C ALA A 190 -27.49 -10.72 14.00
N ARG A 191 -26.26 -10.47 14.42
CA ARG A 191 -25.79 -9.13 14.82
C ARG A 191 -25.53 -8.19 13.65
N HIS A 192 -25.31 -8.74 12.45
CA HIS A 192 -24.96 -8.03 11.22
C HIS A 192 -25.88 -8.48 10.09
N SER A 193 -27.20 -8.27 10.24
CA SER A 193 -28.22 -8.64 9.24
C SER A 193 -28.02 -7.96 7.88
N GLU A 194 -27.27 -6.83 7.87
CA GLU A 194 -26.88 -6.13 6.65
C GLU A 194 -25.78 -6.85 5.84
N VAL A 195 -25.14 -7.86 6.43
CA VAL A 195 -24.06 -8.65 5.80
C VAL A 195 -24.68 -9.89 5.17
N GLU A 196 -24.48 -10.05 3.88
CA GLU A 196 -24.96 -11.19 3.12
C GLU A 196 -24.18 -12.47 3.50
N ARG A 197 -24.90 -13.56 3.78
CA ARG A 197 -24.27 -14.86 4.04
C ARG A 197 -23.66 -15.40 2.74
N PRO A 198 -22.41 -15.90 2.77
CA PRO A 198 -21.87 -16.63 1.64
C PRO A 198 -22.75 -17.86 1.35
N ALA A 199 -23.04 -18.12 0.08
CA ALA A 199 -23.77 -19.31 -0.31
C ALA A 199 -22.98 -20.58 0.12
N ALA A 200 -23.67 -21.59 0.65
CA ALA A 200 -23.06 -22.84 1.09
C ALA A 200 -22.29 -23.57 -0.02
N SER A 201 -22.68 -23.41 -1.28
CA SER A 201 -22.02 -23.98 -2.47
C SER A 201 -20.71 -23.27 -2.87
N ALA A 202 -20.22 -22.30 -2.09
CA ALA A 202 -18.99 -21.55 -2.39
C ALA A 202 -17.71 -22.42 -2.35
N SER A 203 -17.81 -23.73 -2.17
CA SER A 203 -16.73 -24.65 -1.79
C SER A 203 -15.67 -24.96 -2.84
N LYS A 204 -15.72 -24.57 -4.05
CA LYS A 204 -14.59 -24.65 -5.02
C LYS A 204 -14.66 -23.50 -6.02
N ARG A 205 -14.49 -22.29 -5.52
CA ARG A 205 -14.52 -21.12 -6.39
C ARG A 205 -13.32 -21.14 -7.34
N ARG A 206 -13.60 -21.44 -8.60
CA ARG A 206 -12.62 -21.31 -9.68
C ARG A 206 -12.42 -19.82 -9.96
N TYR A 207 -11.22 -19.31 -9.72
CA TYR A 207 -10.81 -18.00 -10.22
C TYR A 207 -10.53 -18.10 -11.73
N PRO A 208 -10.83 -17.07 -12.53
CA PRO A 208 -10.42 -17.03 -13.93
C PRO A 208 -8.91 -17.31 -14.06
N LYS A 209 -8.50 -17.91 -15.18
CA LYS A 209 -7.06 -18.14 -15.41
C LYS A 209 -6.27 -16.84 -15.52
N ARG A 210 -6.94 -15.72 -15.91
CA ARG A 210 -6.35 -14.39 -16.02
C ARG A 210 -7.41 -13.33 -15.70
N TYR A 211 -7.00 -12.26 -14.99
CA TYR A 211 -7.88 -11.14 -14.71
C TYR A 211 -7.08 -9.87 -14.42
N TYR A 212 -7.45 -8.74 -15.06
CA TYR A 212 -6.88 -7.43 -14.83
C TYR A 212 -7.97 -6.42 -14.53
N VAL A 213 -7.72 -5.53 -13.58
CA VAL A 213 -8.70 -4.53 -13.10
C VAL A 213 -8.37 -3.11 -13.56
N MET A 214 -7.21 -2.92 -14.19
CA MET A 214 -6.76 -1.61 -14.64
C MET A 214 -6.11 -1.69 -16.02
N ASN A 215 -6.38 -0.65 -16.84
CA ASN A 215 -5.77 -0.52 -18.15
C ASN A 215 -4.27 -0.31 -18.02
N TRP A 216 -3.47 -1.07 -18.74
CA TRP A 216 -2.02 -1.03 -18.71
C TRP A 216 -1.43 0.33 -19.16
N ARG A 217 -2.18 1.13 -19.91
CA ARG A 217 -1.76 2.47 -20.37
C ARG A 217 -1.79 3.51 -19.25
N HIS A 218 -2.53 3.29 -18.17
CA HIS A 218 -2.69 4.23 -17.06
C HIS A 218 -1.53 4.09 -16.07
N THR A 219 -0.32 4.38 -16.51
CA THR A 219 0.89 4.28 -15.69
C THR A 219 1.73 5.55 -15.75
N ARG A 220 2.42 5.86 -14.66
CA ARG A 220 3.35 6.98 -14.48
C ARG A 220 4.45 6.57 -13.51
N GLN A 221 5.61 7.21 -13.64
CA GLN A 221 6.69 7.07 -12.69
C GLN A 221 6.72 8.20 -11.69
N GLN A 222 7.30 7.96 -10.53
CA GLN A 222 7.40 8.95 -9.46
C GLN A 222 8.38 10.08 -9.80
N ASN A 223 7.99 11.32 -9.46
CA ASN A 223 8.79 12.50 -9.71
C ASN A 223 9.79 12.80 -8.58
N ARG A 224 9.64 12.17 -7.41
CA ARG A 224 10.52 12.34 -6.25
C ARG A 224 10.82 10.97 -5.64
N SER A 225 12.01 10.82 -5.02
CA SER A 225 12.47 9.55 -4.43
C SER A 225 11.51 8.98 -3.38
N TYR A 226 10.78 9.82 -2.65
CA TYR A 226 9.82 9.44 -1.60
C TYR A 226 8.34 9.56 -2.03
N TRP A 227 8.04 9.61 -3.35
CA TRP A 227 6.68 9.74 -3.86
C TRP A 227 6.09 8.46 -4.46
N CYS A 228 6.57 7.30 -4.06
CA CYS A 228 5.94 6.03 -4.47
C CYS A 228 4.46 5.98 -4.04
N GLY A 229 4.12 6.42 -2.83
CA GLY A 229 2.73 6.51 -2.36
C GLY A 229 1.86 7.44 -3.19
N PRO A 230 2.20 8.74 -3.35
CA PRO A 230 1.49 9.67 -4.23
C PRO A 230 1.29 9.15 -5.65
N THR A 231 2.32 8.53 -6.23
CA THR A 231 2.25 7.99 -7.59
C THR A 231 1.35 6.77 -7.64
N THR A 232 1.49 5.83 -6.72
CA THR A 232 0.58 4.68 -6.61
C THR A 232 -0.88 5.13 -6.48
N MET A 233 -1.16 6.15 -5.66
CA MET A 233 -2.52 6.69 -5.54
C MET A 233 -3.00 7.38 -6.82
N GLN A 234 -2.11 8.08 -7.53
CA GLN A 234 -2.41 8.67 -8.83
C GLN A 234 -2.84 7.58 -9.83
N LEU A 235 -2.13 6.47 -9.89
CA LEU A 235 -2.42 5.36 -10.79
C LEU A 235 -3.75 4.70 -10.45
N ILE A 236 -4.02 4.42 -9.17
CA ILE A 236 -5.28 3.84 -8.71
C ILE A 236 -6.47 4.76 -9.05
N ALA A 237 -6.34 6.05 -8.78
CA ALA A 237 -7.38 7.02 -9.09
C ALA A 237 -7.58 7.20 -10.59
N TRP A 238 -6.53 7.14 -11.39
CA TRP A 238 -6.63 7.20 -12.83
C TRP A 238 -7.38 5.97 -13.39
N GLY A 239 -7.04 4.79 -12.90
CA GLY A 239 -7.78 3.56 -13.24
C GLY A 239 -9.27 3.66 -12.87
N TRP A 240 -9.60 4.24 -11.71
CA TRP A 240 -10.99 4.46 -11.30
C TRP A 240 -11.74 5.43 -12.21
N HIS A 241 -11.12 6.52 -12.63
CA HIS A 241 -11.74 7.57 -13.43
C HIS A 241 -11.76 7.28 -14.95
N GLY A 242 -11.39 6.08 -15.38
CA GLY A 242 -11.60 5.62 -16.75
C GLY A 242 -10.86 6.41 -17.84
N GLY A 243 -9.66 6.91 -17.56
CA GLY A 243 -8.83 7.59 -18.56
C GLY A 243 -8.91 9.12 -18.55
N LYS A 244 -9.72 9.74 -17.70
CA LYS A 244 -9.64 11.20 -17.47
C LYS A 244 -8.26 11.59 -16.98
N LYS A 245 -7.77 12.78 -17.40
CA LYS A 245 -6.46 13.29 -17.02
C LYS A 245 -6.25 13.18 -15.50
N PRO A 246 -5.21 12.47 -15.04
CA PRO A 246 -5.00 12.26 -13.61
C PRO A 246 -4.57 13.55 -12.92
N LYS A 247 -4.96 13.73 -11.67
CA LYS A 247 -4.42 14.79 -10.82
C LYS A 247 -2.92 14.58 -10.63
N THR A 248 -2.17 15.67 -10.41
CA THR A 248 -0.71 15.62 -10.26
C THR A 248 -0.28 14.86 -9.02
N GLN A 249 0.94 14.32 -9.02
CA GLN A 249 1.53 13.68 -7.84
C GLN A 249 1.64 14.62 -6.64
N LYS A 250 1.90 15.93 -6.89
CA LYS A 250 1.88 16.97 -5.84
C LYS A 250 0.51 17.06 -5.16
N THR A 251 -0.57 16.99 -5.94
CA THR A 251 -1.93 16.96 -5.39
C THR A 251 -2.14 15.71 -4.53
N TRP A 252 -1.68 14.55 -4.97
CA TRP A 252 -1.81 13.31 -4.21
C TRP A 252 -0.93 13.30 -2.95
N ALA A 253 0.30 13.83 -3.02
CA ALA A 253 1.14 13.99 -1.85
C ALA A 253 0.45 14.80 -0.75
N ARG A 254 -0.14 15.95 -1.12
CA ARG A 254 -0.93 16.78 -0.19
C ARG A 254 -2.16 16.04 0.37
N ARG A 255 -2.93 15.34 -0.48
CA ARG A 255 -4.13 14.60 -0.07
C ARG A 255 -3.84 13.44 0.87
N LEU A 256 -2.72 12.78 0.68
CA LEU A 256 -2.28 11.66 1.51
C LEU A 256 -1.59 12.16 2.79
N GLY A 257 -1.12 13.41 2.83
CA GLY A 257 -0.27 13.91 3.92
C GLY A 257 1.13 13.31 3.86
N THR A 258 1.65 13.10 2.65
CA THR A 258 3.02 12.59 2.41
C THR A 258 4.04 13.61 2.88
N THR A 259 5.03 13.15 3.62
CA THR A 259 6.18 13.93 4.09
C THR A 259 7.45 13.49 3.38
N THR A 260 8.61 14.05 3.75
CA THR A 260 9.92 13.58 3.29
C THR A 260 10.24 12.16 3.76
N SER A 261 9.59 11.68 4.84
CA SER A 261 9.64 10.28 5.27
C SER A 261 8.76 9.35 4.41
N GLY A 262 8.02 9.88 3.43
CA GLY A 262 7.14 9.11 2.56
C GLY A 262 5.68 9.10 3.00
N THR A 263 4.98 8.04 2.61
CA THR A 263 3.53 7.79 2.86
C THR A 263 3.38 6.49 3.63
N SER A 264 2.50 6.43 4.63
CA SER A 264 2.20 5.16 5.30
C SER A 264 1.14 4.36 4.55
N ILE A 265 1.12 3.03 4.73
CA ILE A 265 0.09 2.16 4.16
C ILE A 265 -1.32 2.56 4.62
N GLY A 266 -1.46 3.03 5.86
CA GLY A 266 -2.73 3.55 6.37
C GLY A 266 -3.20 4.80 5.64
N GLN A 267 -2.28 5.70 5.24
CA GLN A 267 -2.60 6.85 4.39
C GLN A 267 -3.03 6.41 2.99
N MET A 268 -2.36 5.40 2.41
CA MET A 268 -2.73 4.83 1.12
C MET A 268 -4.15 4.27 1.14
N VAL A 269 -4.47 3.43 2.11
CA VAL A 269 -5.80 2.81 2.29
C VAL A 269 -6.87 3.89 2.50
N ARG A 270 -6.62 4.90 3.33
CA ARG A 270 -7.54 6.04 3.48
C ARG A 270 -7.73 6.80 2.18
N GLY A 271 -6.66 6.95 1.39
CA GLY A 271 -6.70 7.60 0.08
C GLY A 271 -7.62 6.87 -0.89
N VAL A 272 -7.50 5.54 -1.00
CA VAL A 272 -8.36 4.73 -1.85
C VAL A 272 -9.82 4.86 -1.41
N ASN A 273 -10.10 4.72 -0.11
CA ASN A 273 -11.45 4.83 0.46
C ASN A 273 -12.09 6.21 0.28
N LYS A 274 -11.30 7.27 0.22
CA LYS A 274 -11.81 8.65 0.13
C LYS A 274 -11.95 9.16 -1.29
N TYR A 275 -11.09 8.75 -2.19
CA TYR A 275 -10.93 9.40 -3.49
C TYR A 275 -11.24 8.49 -4.68
N THR A 276 -11.64 7.24 -4.44
CA THR A 276 -12.11 6.31 -5.46
C THR A 276 -13.42 5.65 -5.02
N GLY A 277 -14.06 4.92 -5.92
CA GLY A 277 -15.24 4.12 -5.57
C GLY A 277 -14.92 2.63 -5.43
N TYR A 278 -13.64 2.24 -5.40
CA TYR A 278 -13.27 0.85 -5.17
C TYR A 278 -13.67 0.34 -3.78
N ASP A 279 -13.93 1.25 -2.83
CA ASP A 279 -14.45 0.94 -1.50
C ASP A 279 -15.96 0.68 -1.46
N LYS A 280 -16.67 0.82 -2.58
CA LYS A 280 -18.11 0.58 -2.64
C LYS A 280 -18.44 -0.91 -2.56
N LYS A 281 -19.67 -1.21 -2.10
CA LYS A 281 -20.21 -2.58 -1.94
C LYS A 281 -19.98 -3.47 -3.18
N ARG A 282 -20.18 -2.96 -4.39
CA ARG A 282 -20.04 -3.68 -5.68
C ARG A 282 -18.59 -3.99 -6.08
N PHE A 283 -17.61 -3.50 -5.32
CA PHE A 283 -16.18 -3.72 -5.52
C PHE A 283 -15.55 -4.35 -4.27
N ALA A 284 -14.44 -3.82 -3.79
CA ALA A 284 -13.71 -4.38 -2.67
C ALA A 284 -14.36 -4.11 -1.31
N GLY A 285 -15.38 -3.26 -1.25
CA GLY A 285 -15.80 -2.71 0.03
C GLY A 285 -14.68 -1.87 0.64
N ARG A 286 -14.78 -1.52 1.92
CA ARG A 286 -13.77 -0.69 2.57
C ARG A 286 -12.38 -1.29 2.48
N TYR A 287 -11.43 -0.53 1.92
CA TYR A 287 -10.03 -0.94 1.93
C TYR A 287 -9.50 -0.96 3.36
N ILE A 288 -8.69 -1.96 3.64
CA ILE A 288 -8.09 -2.23 4.95
C ILE A 288 -6.59 -2.44 4.82
N VAL A 289 -5.85 -2.17 5.89
CA VAL A 289 -4.48 -2.65 6.06
C VAL A 289 -4.55 -4.06 6.64
N LEU A 290 -3.99 -5.02 5.93
CA LEU A 290 -3.96 -6.42 6.33
C LEU A 290 -2.52 -6.87 6.58
N ASP A 291 -2.23 -7.39 7.76
CA ASP A 291 -0.99 -8.07 8.08
C ASP A 291 -0.96 -9.43 7.36
N ILE A 292 0.05 -9.62 6.50
CA ILE A 292 0.26 -10.83 5.72
C ILE A 292 1.54 -11.58 6.12
N SER A 293 2.15 -11.23 7.25
CA SER A 293 3.42 -11.81 7.71
C SER A 293 3.38 -13.35 7.83
N GLY A 294 2.22 -13.91 8.13
CA GLY A 294 1.99 -15.36 8.20
C GLY A 294 1.56 -16.02 6.88
N TYR A 295 1.51 -15.26 5.75
CA TYR A 295 1.03 -15.82 4.49
C TYR A 295 2.12 -16.62 3.78
N LYS A 296 1.80 -17.89 3.46
CA LYS A 296 2.55 -18.70 2.50
C LYS A 296 2.06 -18.39 1.08
N TYR A 297 2.79 -18.83 0.06
CA TYR A 297 2.50 -18.56 -1.35
C TYR A 297 1.04 -18.79 -1.76
N GLY A 298 0.47 -19.95 -1.41
CA GLY A 298 -0.91 -20.26 -1.78
C GLY A 298 -1.95 -19.30 -1.18
N LYS A 299 -1.75 -18.84 0.05
CA LYS A 299 -2.64 -17.86 0.70
C LYS A 299 -2.49 -16.48 0.07
N TRP A 300 -1.24 -16.05 -0.15
CA TRP A 300 -0.94 -14.79 -0.80
C TRP A 300 -1.53 -14.72 -2.22
N LEU A 301 -1.36 -15.78 -3.02
CA LEU A 301 -1.90 -15.84 -4.36
C LEU A 301 -3.45 -15.87 -4.37
N ARG A 302 -4.09 -16.57 -3.41
CA ARG A 302 -5.55 -16.56 -3.26
C ARG A 302 -6.06 -15.15 -2.93
N LEU A 303 -5.40 -14.41 -2.03
CA LEU A 303 -5.75 -13.03 -1.72
C LEU A 303 -5.75 -12.17 -2.99
N HIS A 304 -4.69 -12.24 -3.79
CA HIS A 304 -4.56 -11.48 -5.03
C HIS A 304 -5.64 -11.87 -6.06
N LYS A 305 -5.80 -13.17 -6.33
CA LYS A 305 -6.83 -13.65 -7.25
C LYS A 305 -8.24 -13.22 -6.82
N ARG A 306 -8.54 -13.35 -5.53
CA ARG A 306 -9.83 -12.93 -4.99
C ARG A 306 -10.05 -11.43 -5.17
N HIS A 307 -9.09 -10.61 -4.80
CA HIS A 307 -9.22 -9.16 -4.82
C HIS A 307 -9.43 -8.65 -6.23
N TYR A 308 -8.66 -9.14 -7.19
CA TYR A 308 -8.81 -8.72 -8.58
C TYR A 308 -10.09 -9.26 -9.22
N SER A 309 -10.36 -10.56 -9.13
CA SER A 309 -11.44 -11.17 -9.91
C SER A 309 -12.81 -11.04 -9.27
N LYS A 310 -12.92 -11.05 -7.93
CA LYS A 310 -14.21 -10.92 -7.23
C LYS A 310 -14.52 -9.49 -6.85
N TYR A 311 -13.56 -8.81 -6.26
CA TYR A 311 -13.74 -7.43 -5.84
C TYR A 311 -13.54 -6.43 -6.98
N ARG A 312 -12.97 -6.84 -8.11
CA ARG A 312 -12.71 -5.97 -9.28
C ARG A 312 -11.97 -4.69 -8.90
N ALA A 313 -10.99 -4.82 -8.03
CA ALA A 313 -10.31 -3.69 -7.44
C ALA A 313 -8.79 -3.92 -7.39
N PRO A 314 -7.97 -2.86 -7.56
CA PRO A 314 -6.53 -2.96 -7.45
C PRO A 314 -6.09 -3.21 -6.01
N ILE A 315 -4.87 -3.68 -5.84
CA ILE A 315 -4.23 -3.87 -4.53
C ILE A 315 -3.14 -2.80 -4.35
N VAL A 316 -3.03 -2.24 -3.15
CA VAL A 316 -1.86 -1.48 -2.75
C VAL A 316 -0.82 -2.47 -2.26
N THR A 317 0.10 -2.89 -3.12
CA THR A 317 1.21 -3.77 -2.73
C THR A 317 2.28 -2.96 -2.02
N HIS A 318 2.93 -3.58 -1.03
CA HIS A 318 3.89 -2.92 -0.15
C HIS A 318 5.18 -3.76 -0.03
N PRO A 319 5.97 -3.88 -1.12
CA PRO A 319 7.20 -4.67 -1.14
C PRO A 319 8.37 -3.90 -0.53
N VAL A 320 9.47 -4.63 -0.32
CA VAL A 320 10.82 -4.06 -0.21
C VAL A 320 11.50 -4.20 -1.57
N LEU A 321 11.90 -3.09 -2.17
CA LEU A 321 12.68 -3.11 -3.40
C LEU A 321 14.13 -3.50 -3.10
N LYS A 322 14.52 -4.70 -3.50
CA LYS A 322 15.91 -5.20 -3.45
C LYS A 322 16.20 -5.96 -4.73
N ALA A 323 17.40 -5.84 -5.26
CA ALA A 323 17.81 -6.49 -6.53
C ALA A 323 17.56 -8.00 -6.52
N ARG A 324 17.77 -8.69 -5.38
CA ARG A 324 17.48 -10.13 -5.23
C ARG A 324 16.00 -10.51 -5.41
N TYR A 325 15.08 -9.56 -5.31
CA TYR A 325 13.64 -9.77 -5.49
C TYR A 325 13.12 -9.15 -6.77
N PHE A 326 13.73 -8.04 -7.19
CA PHE A 326 13.33 -7.25 -8.36
C PHE A 326 14.60 -6.96 -9.18
N ASP A 327 14.79 -7.69 -10.26
CA ASP A 327 16.00 -7.66 -11.09
C ASP A 327 16.27 -6.30 -11.75
N TYR A 328 15.24 -5.49 -11.94
CA TYR A 328 15.40 -4.11 -12.44
C TYR A 328 16.02 -3.13 -11.41
N MET A 329 16.26 -3.59 -10.19
CA MET A 329 16.85 -2.78 -9.10
C MET A 329 18.38 -2.88 -9.05
N GLN A 330 19.05 -3.23 -10.14
CA GLN A 330 20.50 -3.41 -10.20
C GLN A 330 21.25 -2.22 -9.57
N GLY A 331 22.20 -2.53 -8.66
CA GLY A 331 23.06 -1.56 -8.01
C GLY A 331 22.40 -0.68 -6.94
N TRP A 332 21.11 -0.88 -6.63
CA TRP A 332 20.40 -0.12 -5.61
C TRP A 332 19.63 -1.03 -4.66
N SER A 333 19.79 -0.82 -3.37
CA SER A 333 18.99 -1.46 -2.33
C SER A 333 18.01 -0.45 -1.77
N GLY A 334 16.76 -0.52 -2.20
CA GLY A 334 15.67 0.25 -1.61
C GLY A 334 15.09 -0.43 -0.38
N SER A 335 14.39 0.33 0.43
CA SER A 335 13.54 -0.19 1.50
C SER A 335 12.08 -0.25 1.06
N GLY A 336 11.14 -0.08 1.96
CA GLY A 336 9.73 -0.21 1.66
C GLY A 336 9.24 0.70 0.53
N HIS A 337 8.31 0.20 -0.25
CA HIS A 337 7.85 0.81 -1.48
C HIS A 337 6.38 0.49 -1.74
N PHE A 338 5.67 1.35 -2.45
CA PHE A 338 4.31 1.09 -2.90
C PHE A 338 4.25 0.85 -4.39
N GLN A 339 3.51 -0.18 -4.79
CA GLN A 339 3.15 -0.47 -6.18
C GLN A 339 1.64 -0.68 -6.29
N VAL A 340 1.10 -0.61 -7.50
CA VAL A 340 -0.28 -1.02 -7.78
C VAL A 340 -0.30 -2.43 -8.30
N GLY A 341 -0.91 -3.34 -7.56
CA GLY A 341 -1.30 -4.63 -8.10
C GLY A 341 -2.54 -4.46 -8.97
N ARG A 342 -2.44 -4.75 -10.26
CA ARG A 342 -3.51 -4.52 -11.24
C ARG A 342 -4.21 -5.78 -11.75
N GLY A 343 -3.68 -6.97 -11.44
CA GLY A 343 -4.24 -8.21 -11.92
C GLY A 343 -3.28 -9.38 -11.82
N TYR A 344 -3.63 -10.49 -12.45
CA TYR A 344 -2.79 -11.69 -12.52
C TYR A 344 -3.03 -12.48 -13.82
N ASN A 345 -2.02 -13.28 -14.18
CA ASN A 345 -2.10 -14.27 -15.23
C ASN A 345 -1.59 -15.62 -14.72
N ASN A 346 -2.42 -16.65 -14.78
CA ASN A 346 -2.11 -18.02 -14.37
C ASN A 346 -2.26 -18.99 -15.58
N ARG A 347 -2.00 -18.49 -16.79
CA ARG A 347 -1.91 -19.32 -17.99
C ARG A 347 -0.47 -19.78 -18.16
N GLY A 348 -0.29 -21.04 -18.53
CA GLY A 348 1.05 -21.63 -18.77
C GLY A 348 1.53 -22.55 -17.66
N LYS A 349 2.71 -23.12 -17.84
CA LYS A 349 3.32 -24.12 -16.94
C LYS A 349 3.98 -23.49 -15.70
N ASN A 350 4.27 -22.19 -15.72
CA ASN A 350 4.98 -21.48 -14.67
C ASN A 350 4.05 -20.89 -13.60
N PRO A 351 4.60 -20.52 -12.43
CA PRO A 351 3.82 -19.83 -11.40
C PRO A 351 3.09 -18.61 -11.94
N ALA A 352 1.93 -18.30 -11.34
CA ALA A 352 1.15 -17.14 -11.74
C ALA A 352 1.97 -15.84 -11.69
N THR A 353 1.85 -15.03 -12.73
CA THR A 353 2.40 -13.68 -12.75
C THR A 353 1.42 -12.69 -12.14
N ILE A 354 1.94 -11.70 -11.42
CA ILE A 354 1.18 -10.54 -10.94
C ILE A 354 1.51 -9.34 -11.81
N GLY A 355 0.48 -8.70 -12.36
CA GLY A 355 0.61 -7.44 -13.08
C GLY A 355 0.77 -6.28 -12.10
N LEU A 356 1.86 -5.54 -12.21
CA LEU A 356 2.18 -4.42 -11.35
C LEU A 356 2.34 -3.14 -12.17
N PHE A 357 1.94 -2.00 -11.58
CA PHE A 357 2.45 -0.70 -11.99
C PHE A 357 3.54 -0.30 -11.01
N GLU A 358 4.72 -0.03 -11.55
CA GLU A 358 5.92 0.34 -10.82
C GLU A 358 6.12 1.85 -10.84
N PRO A 359 5.95 2.55 -9.71
CA PRO A 359 6.22 3.98 -9.62
C PRO A 359 7.70 4.33 -9.69
N TYR A 360 8.58 3.41 -9.32
CA TYR A 360 10.01 3.66 -9.28
C TYR A 360 10.56 4.01 -10.66
N ASN A 361 11.44 5.00 -10.71
CA ASN A 361 12.15 5.40 -11.91
C ASN A 361 13.64 5.09 -11.77
N PRO A 362 14.11 3.91 -12.20
CA PRO A 362 15.50 3.53 -12.09
C PRO A 362 16.45 4.48 -12.83
N ARG A 363 16.04 5.04 -13.97
CA ARG A 363 16.83 6.00 -14.75
C ARG A 363 17.18 7.29 -14.02
N ARG A 364 16.46 7.61 -12.95
CA ARG A 364 16.77 8.76 -12.11
C ARG A 364 18.08 8.58 -11.33
N PHE A 365 18.42 7.33 -11.04
CA PHE A 365 19.60 6.95 -10.24
C PHE A 365 20.69 6.30 -11.09
N ASN A 366 20.33 5.73 -12.24
CA ASN A 366 21.21 5.13 -13.23
C ASN A 366 20.62 5.39 -14.62
N SER A 367 21.23 6.25 -15.42
CA SER A 367 20.75 6.61 -16.77
C SER A 367 20.66 5.44 -17.73
N SER A 368 21.48 4.42 -17.53
CA SER A 368 21.50 3.18 -18.33
C SER A 368 20.43 2.17 -17.89
N ALA A 369 19.74 2.39 -16.77
CA ALA A 369 18.74 1.45 -16.31
C ALA A 369 17.53 1.37 -17.26
N PRO A 370 16.89 0.20 -17.38
CA PRO A 370 15.70 0.05 -18.21
C PRO A 370 14.54 0.90 -17.64
N TYR A 371 13.69 1.37 -18.55
CA TYR A 371 12.45 2.03 -18.14
C TYR A 371 11.44 1.00 -17.61
N VAL A 372 11.07 1.11 -16.35
CA VAL A 372 10.12 0.19 -15.70
C VAL A 372 8.94 0.97 -15.15
N ALA A 373 7.89 1.12 -15.94
CA ALA A 373 6.62 1.70 -15.45
C ALA A 373 5.56 0.64 -15.17
N ARG A 374 5.72 -0.53 -15.74
CA ARG A 374 4.81 -1.67 -15.58
C ARG A 374 5.60 -2.97 -15.77
N LEU A 375 5.20 -4.01 -15.09
CA LEU A 375 5.78 -5.34 -15.26
C LEU A 375 4.76 -6.43 -15.02
N GLN A 376 4.98 -7.55 -15.72
CA GLN A 376 4.38 -8.84 -15.41
C GLN A 376 5.41 -9.62 -14.62
N TYR A 377 5.21 -9.70 -13.33
CA TYR A 377 6.21 -10.32 -12.47
C TYR A 377 5.94 -11.81 -12.33
N HIS A 378 6.69 -12.63 -13.07
CA HIS A 378 6.53 -14.08 -13.10
C HIS A 378 6.97 -14.75 -11.79
N ARG A 379 7.79 -14.08 -10.98
CA ARG A 379 8.19 -14.54 -9.64
C ARG A 379 7.30 -13.91 -8.57
N ALA A 380 5.98 -14.05 -8.71
CA ALA A 380 5.00 -13.43 -7.82
C ALA A 380 5.28 -13.72 -6.32
N TYR A 381 5.76 -14.92 -6.02
CA TYR A 381 6.12 -15.28 -4.64
C TYR A 381 7.35 -14.50 -4.12
N GLN A 382 8.25 -14.10 -4.97
CA GLN A 382 9.38 -13.27 -4.54
C GLN A 382 8.92 -11.85 -4.18
N GLY A 383 7.92 -11.32 -4.88
CA GLY A 383 7.24 -10.10 -4.46
C GLY A 383 6.63 -10.25 -3.05
N PHE A 384 6.03 -11.40 -2.75
CA PHE A 384 5.58 -11.72 -1.40
C PHE A 384 6.73 -11.81 -0.39
N LEU A 385 7.84 -12.44 -0.74
CA LEU A 385 9.01 -12.53 0.14
C LEU A 385 9.58 -11.14 0.43
N ALA A 386 9.61 -10.24 -0.56
CA ALA A 386 9.99 -8.86 -0.37
C ALA A 386 9.09 -8.16 0.65
N ASN A 387 7.77 -8.32 0.51
CA ASN A 387 6.81 -7.76 1.45
C ASN A 387 6.95 -8.39 2.84
N LYS A 388 7.17 -9.72 2.93
CA LYS A 388 7.43 -10.40 4.21
C LYS A 388 8.69 -9.91 4.90
N ALA A 389 9.71 -9.54 4.13
CA ALA A 389 10.95 -8.98 4.67
C ALA A 389 10.81 -7.51 5.09
N HIS A 390 9.71 -6.84 4.71
CA HIS A 390 9.45 -5.47 5.10
C HIS A 390 9.11 -5.36 6.59
N PRO A 391 9.58 -4.33 7.29
CA PRO A 391 9.27 -4.13 8.71
C PRO A 391 7.77 -4.16 9.04
N GLN A 392 6.93 -3.72 8.15
CA GLN A 392 5.48 -3.67 8.36
C GLN A 392 4.73 -4.93 7.88
N GLN A 393 5.27 -5.69 6.93
CA GLN A 393 4.70 -6.94 6.40
C GLN A 393 3.18 -6.90 6.13
N ASN A 394 2.72 -5.86 5.48
CA ASN A 394 1.30 -5.60 5.24
C ASN A 394 0.98 -5.25 3.78
N ILE A 395 -0.31 -5.20 3.49
CA ILE A 395 -0.86 -4.92 2.16
C ILE A 395 -2.17 -4.13 2.32
N GLY A 396 -2.49 -3.27 1.35
CA GLY A 396 -3.77 -2.56 1.29
C GLY A 396 -4.75 -3.26 0.34
N VAL A 397 -5.84 -3.78 0.89
CA VAL A 397 -6.85 -4.58 0.16
C VAL A 397 -8.27 -4.16 0.51
#